data_c095cd2162e204845ce74223c3f8b3c9
#
_entry.id   c095cd2162e204845ce74223c3f8b3c9
#
_cell.length_a   1.000
_cell.length_b   1.000
_cell.length_c   1.000
_cell.angle_alpha   90.00
_cell.angle_beta   90.00
_cell.angle_gamma   90.00
#
_symmetry.space_group_name_H-M   'P 1'
#
loop_
_entity.id
_entity.type
_entity.pdbx_description
1 polymer ?
#
loop_
_entity_poly.entity_id
_entity_poly.type
_entity_poly.pdbx_seq_one_letter_code
_entity_poly.pdbx_strand_id
1 'polypeptide(L)'
;MAKRKNRIHYRQGGEIEAMRRAGHLAAEILRETSQLVKPGVSTGEIDAAAAELMAQRDCRSAFLGYRKFPGHICISLNEEVVHGIGDRNRIIGEHDLVKIDIGIVTREGWVGDNAMTVPAGTPSKDALRLMFATEESLEAALSHAYAGNRLADLCASVEECAGRYGYTVVREMVGHGVGRELHEEPQVPNYWERSTMGSGPKLAPGMVLAIEPMINSGVPEIEILSDQWTVVTKDRALSAHFEHTVIITDGEPEILTPRNRLVARNSVETVG
;
A
#
# COMPACT_ATOMS: atom_id res chain seq x y z
N MET A 1 -15.52 11.52 -27.44
CA MET A 1 -14.73 10.51 -26.71
C MET A 1 -15.68 9.64 -25.91
N ALA A 2 -15.79 8.34 -26.22
CA ALA A 2 -16.65 7.43 -25.50
C ALA A 2 -16.16 7.32 -24.04
N LYS A 3 -17.03 7.51 -23.04
CA LYS A 3 -16.76 7.21 -21.65
C LYS A 3 -16.31 5.75 -21.58
N ARG A 4 -15.03 5.47 -21.29
CA ARG A 4 -14.58 4.13 -20.88
C ARG A 4 -15.50 3.76 -19.69
N LYS A 5 -16.32 2.73 -19.86
CA LYS A 5 -17.12 2.18 -18.76
C LYS A 5 -16.13 1.67 -17.73
N ASN A 6 -16.25 2.14 -16.49
CA ASN A 6 -15.61 1.57 -15.30
C ASN A 6 -15.95 0.07 -15.28
N ARG A 7 -14.99 -0.77 -15.69
CA ARG A 7 -15.17 -2.22 -15.80
C ARG A 7 -14.09 -2.92 -14.99
N ILE A 8 -14.52 -3.84 -14.15
CA ILE A 8 -13.61 -4.78 -13.47
C ILE A 8 -12.98 -5.69 -14.54
N HIS A 9 -11.67 -5.84 -14.50
CA HIS A 9 -10.90 -6.72 -15.38
C HIS A 9 -10.64 -8.06 -14.70
N TYR A 10 -10.74 -9.13 -15.49
CA TYR A 10 -10.45 -10.50 -15.06
C TYR A 10 -9.30 -11.02 -15.89
N ARG A 11 -8.12 -11.18 -15.28
CA ARG A 11 -6.89 -11.62 -15.95
C ARG A 11 -6.94 -13.14 -16.20
N GLN A 12 -6.37 -13.57 -17.30
CA GLN A 12 -6.36 -14.98 -17.70
C GLN A 12 -5.04 -15.38 -18.35
N GLY A 13 -4.66 -16.65 -18.21
CA GLY A 13 -3.51 -17.22 -18.92
C GLY A 13 -2.24 -16.40 -18.76
N GLY A 14 -1.64 -16.01 -19.88
CA GLY A 14 -0.38 -15.23 -19.90
C GLY A 14 -0.45 -13.86 -19.23
N GLU A 15 -1.64 -13.27 -19.03
CA GLU A 15 -1.79 -12.01 -18.29
C GLU A 15 -1.50 -12.22 -16.80
N ILE A 16 -1.92 -13.34 -16.22
CA ILE A 16 -1.62 -13.70 -14.83
C ILE A 16 -0.12 -13.84 -14.62
N GLU A 17 0.57 -14.54 -15.54
CA GLU A 17 2.02 -14.68 -15.49
C GLU A 17 2.75 -13.33 -15.60
N ALA A 18 2.22 -12.42 -16.42
CA ALA A 18 2.78 -11.08 -16.53
C ALA A 18 2.56 -10.25 -15.26
N MET A 19 1.40 -10.36 -14.61
CA MET A 19 1.13 -9.75 -13.31
C MET A 19 2.05 -10.31 -12.21
N ARG A 20 2.30 -11.64 -12.19
CA ARG A 20 3.26 -12.24 -11.24
C ARG A 20 4.64 -11.64 -11.40
N ARG A 21 5.15 -11.56 -12.64
CA ARG A 21 6.46 -10.94 -12.89
C ARG A 21 6.51 -9.49 -12.44
N ALA A 22 5.46 -8.71 -12.72
CA ALA A 22 5.38 -7.31 -12.30
C ALA A 22 5.35 -7.17 -10.77
N GLY A 23 4.51 -7.96 -10.10
CA GLY A 23 4.39 -7.94 -8.63
C GLY A 23 5.70 -8.38 -7.94
N HIS A 24 6.31 -9.50 -8.37
CA HIS A 24 7.59 -9.96 -7.81
C HIS A 24 8.67 -8.90 -8.00
N LEU A 25 8.75 -8.27 -9.17
CA LEU A 25 9.72 -7.21 -9.45
C LEU A 25 9.51 -5.99 -8.54
N ALA A 26 8.26 -5.58 -8.35
CA ALA A 26 7.93 -4.50 -7.42
C ALA A 26 8.33 -4.85 -5.97
N ALA A 27 8.05 -6.08 -5.53
CA ALA A 27 8.42 -6.55 -4.20
C ALA A 27 9.94 -6.59 -3.97
N GLU A 28 10.73 -7.00 -4.97
CA GLU A 28 12.19 -6.97 -4.91
C GLU A 28 12.70 -5.53 -4.76
N ILE A 29 12.20 -4.60 -5.57
CA ILE A 29 12.60 -3.20 -5.53
C ILE A 29 12.19 -2.58 -4.18
N LEU A 30 10.98 -2.84 -3.69
CA LEU A 30 10.54 -2.36 -2.38
C LEU A 30 11.45 -2.87 -1.25
N ARG A 31 11.77 -4.17 -1.25
CA ARG A 31 12.66 -4.78 -0.26
C ARG A 31 14.05 -4.14 -0.27
N GLU A 32 14.64 -3.92 -1.44
CA GLU A 32 15.97 -3.30 -1.54
C GLU A 32 15.96 -1.83 -1.17
N THR A 33 14.93 -1.09 -1.61
CA THR A 33 14.74 0.31 -1.24
C THR A 33 14.54 0.48 0.27
N SER A 34 13.78 -0.41 0.91
CA SER A 34 13.54 -0.36 2.37
C SER A 34 14.81 -0.54 3.20
N GLN A 35 15.82 -1.26 2.70
CA GLN A 35 17.11 -1.44 3.37
C GLN A 35 17.97 -0.16 3.41
N LEU A 36 17.63 0.83 2.58
CA LEU A 36 18.29 2.14 2.55
C LEU A 36 17.75 3.10 3.62
N VAL A 37 16.61 2.77 4.23
CA VAL A 37 16.02 3.59 5.29
C VAL A 37 16.89 3.52 6.54
N LYS A 38 17.54 4.64 6.84
CA LYS A 38 18.43 4.80 8.02
C LYS A 38 18.41 6.25 8.46
N PRO A 39 18.63 6.53 9.76
CA PRO A 39 18.84 7.88 10.22
C PRO A 39 19.99 8.56 9.47
N GLY A 40 19.79 9.83 9.09
CA GLY A 40 20.77 10.62 8.36
C GLY A 40 20.68 10.54 6.83
N VAL A 41 19.93 9.58 6.27
CA VAL A 41 19.64 9.51 4.82
C VAL A 41 18.47 10.44 4.51
N SER A 42 18.49 11.10 3.36
CA SER A 42 17.35 11.92 2.93
C SER A 42 16.32 11.10 2.16
N THR A 43 15.06 11.51 2.21
CA THR A 43 13.98 10.86 1.44
C THR A 43 14.23 10.95 -0.08
N GLY A 44 14.89 12.04 -0.54
CA GLY A 44 15.26 12.19 -1.96
C GLY A 44 16.40 11.28 -2.42
N GLU A 45 17.32 10.87 -1.52
CA GLU A 45 18.33 9.84 -1.85
C GLU A 45 17.69 8.48 -2.04
N ILE A 46 16.68 8.14 -1.22
CA ILE A 46 15.94 6.88 -1.34
C ILE A 46 15.12 6.86 -2.63
N ASP A 47 14.43 7.96 -2.98
CA ASP A 47 13.69 8.08 -4.25
C ASP A 47 14.62 7.89 -5.46
N ALA A 48 15.80 8.52 -5.45
CA ALA A 48 16.79 8.38 -6.52
C ALA A 48 17.32 6.95 -6.62
N ALA A 49 17.61 6.30 -5.49
CA ALA A 49 18.08 4.90 -5.48
C ALA A 49 17.00 3.94 -5.99
N ALA A 50 15.73 4.16 -5.66
CA ALA A 50 14.62 3.37 -6.20
C ALA A 50 14.52 3.52 -7.72
N ALA A 51 14.70 4.74 -8.25
CA ALA A 51 14.74 4.97 -9.70
C ALA A 51 15.88 4.21 -10.40
N GLU A 52 17.07 4.16 -9.77
CA GLU A 52 18.21 3.39 -10.27
C GLU A 52 17.93 1.88 -10.26
N LEU A 53 17.32 1.36 -9.19
CA LEU A 53 16.91 -0.03 -9.08
C LEU A 53 15.89 -0.42 -10.17
N MET A 54 14.93 0.47 -10.47
CA MET A 54 13.97 0.29 -11.55
C MET A 54 14.67 0.24 -12.92
N ALA A 55 15.58 1.18 -13.18
CA ALA A 55 16.33 1.25 -14.45
C ALA A 55 17.19 0.00 -14.68
N GLN A 56 17.86 -0.51 -13.63
CA GLN A 56 18.68 -1.72 -13.70
C GLN A 56 17.87 -2.98 -14.04
N ARG A 57 16.56 -2.96 -13.82
CA ARG A 57 15.63 -4.08 -14.03
C ARG A 57 14.68 -3.89 -15.21
N ASP A 58 15.03 -2.99 -16.14
CA ASP A 58 14.23 -2.70 -17.34
C ASP A 58 12.74 -2.37 -17.03
N CYS A 59 12.48 -1.72 -15.91
CA CYS A 59 11.17 -1.18 -15.57
C CYS A 59 11.26 0.31 -15.27
N ARG A 60 10.12 0.95 -15.12
CA ARG A 60 10.02 2.39 -14.82
C ARG A 60 8.99 2.63 -13.72
N SER A 61 9.08 3.77 -13.06
CA SER A 61 8.07 4.20 -12.11
C SER A 61 6.68 4.28 -12.77
N ALA A 62 5.66 3.80 -12.05
CA ALA A 62 4.26 4.02 -12.38
C ALA A 62 3.76 5.38 -11.85
N PHE A 63 4.49 5.99 -10.89
CA PHE A 63 4.09 7.21 -10.20
C PHE A 63 4.65 8.48 -10.86
N LEU A 64 5.91 8.47 -11.33
CA LEU A 64 6.51 9.64 -11.93
C LEU A 64 5.70 10.16 -13.13
N GLY A 65 5.17 11.39 -12.98
CA GLY A 65 4.31 12.03 -13.98
C GLY A 65 2.84 11.59 -13.93
N TYR A 66 2.47 10.59 -13.14
CA TYR A 66 1.08 10.22 -12.95
C TYR A 66 0.34 11.37 -12.28
N ARG A 67 -0.66 11.93 -12.98
CA ARG A 67 -1.36 13.17 -12.57
C ARG A 67 -0.42 14.30 -12.13
N LYS A 68 0.82 14.32 -12.66
CA LYS A 68 1.92 15.27 -12.34
C LYS A 68 2.65 14.98 -11.03
N PHE A 69 2.55 13.79 -10.43
CA PHE A 69 3.36 13.42 -9.27
C PHE A 69 4.86 13.53 -9.63
N PRO A 70 5.69 14.19 -8.81
CA PRO A 70 7.06 14.51 -9.20
C PRO A 70 8.10 13.46 -8.81
N GLY A 71 7.77 12.51 -7.91
CA GLY A 71 8.67 11.48 -7.41
C GLY A 71 8.62 10.17 -8.20
N HIS A 72 9.63 9.33 -8.05
CA HIS A 72 9.63 7.98 -8.61
C HIS A 72 8.87 6.99 -7.72
N ILE A 73 8.87 7.23 -6.41
CA ILE A 73 8.16 6.48 -5.38
C ILE A 73 7.42 7.45 -4.47
N CYS A 74 6.45 6.96 -3.68
CA CYS A 74 5.97 7.72 -2.53
C CYS A 74 6.84 7.36 -1.31
N ILE A 75 7.29 8.39 -0.57
CA ILE A 75 8.03 8.21 0.66
C ILE A 75 7.50 9.16 1.72
N SER A 76 6.82 8.63 2.72
CA SER A 76 6.03 9.37 3.70
C SER A 76 6.55 9.10 5.11
N LEU A 77 6.69 10.14 5.93
CA LEU A 77 7.23 10.03 7.29
C LEU A 77 6.12 10.22 8.33
N ASN A 78 6.17 9.47 9.41
CA ASN A 78 5.39 9.65 10.65
C ASN A 78 3.88 9.88 10.42
N GLU A 79 3.40 11.11 10.59
CA GLU A 79 2.01 11.53 10.37
C GLU A 79 1.59 11.58 8.90
N GLU A 80 2.53 11.49 7.96
CA GLU A 80 2.18 11.38 6.56
C GLU A 80 1.61 9.99 6.28
N VAL A 81 0.42 9.98 5.73
CA VAL A 81 -0.30 8.74 5.40
C VAL A 81 0.30 8.11 4.14
N VAL A 82 0.20 8.84 3.02
CA VAL A 82 0.64 8.44 1.68
C VAL A 82 1.08 9.64 0.84
N HIS A 83 1.61 9.38 -0.34
CA HIS A 83 1.96 10.33 -1.38
C HIS A 83 3.02 11.37 -0.97
N GLY A 84 3.83 11.09 0.06
CA GLY A 84 4.98 11.93 0.40
C GLY A 84 5.99 11.98 -0.75
N ILE A 85 6.53 13.17 -1.01
CA ILE A 85 7.48 13.40 -2.10
C ILE A 85 8.91 13.30 -1.56
N GLY A 86 9.79 12.59 -2.29
CA GLY A 86 11.21 12.52 -1.97
C GLY A 86 11.89 13.89 -2.06
N ASP A 87 12.57 14.34 -0.99
CA ASP A 87 13.30 15.59 -0.91
C ASP A 87 14.69 15.38 -0.30
N ARG A 88 15.73 15.89 -0.96
CA ARG A 88 17.13 15.79 -0.48
C ARG A 88 17.40 16.58 0.81
N ASN A 89 16.54 17.55 1.13
CA ASN A 89 16.64 18.33 2.37
C ASN A 89 15.87 17.68 3.53
N ARG A 90 15.07 16.64 3.26
CA ARG A 90 14.27 15.95 4.24
C ARG A 90 15.01 14.74 4.76
N ILE A 91 15.71 14.94 5.88
CA ILE A 91 16.56 13.93 6.51
C ILE A 91 15.74 13.07 7.47
N ILE A 92 15.87 11.77 7.34
CA ILE A 92 15.21 10.76 8.19
C ILE A 92 15.90 10.76 9.57
N GLY A 93 15.09 10.83 10.62
CA GLY A 93 15.51 10.80 12.03
C GLY A 93 15.54 9.40 12.62
N GLU A 94 16.12 9.27 13.83
CA GLU A 94 16.31 7.99 14.55
C GLU A 94 15.00 7.26 14.89
N HIS A 95 13.91 7.97 15.07
CA HIS A 95 12.64 7.41 15.52
C HIS A 95 11.54 7.48 14.46
N ASP A 96 11.89 7.83 13.22
CA ASP A 96 10.91 7.96 12.16
C ASP A 96 10.35 6.62 11.71
N LEU A 97 9.03 6.61 11.47
CA LEU A 97 8.35 5.61 10.65
C LEU A 97 8.36 6.08 9.19
N VAL A 98 8.87 5.25 8.31
CA VAL A 98 8.99 5.55 6.89
C VAL A 98 8.10 4.60 6.09
N LYS A 99 7.09 5.16 5.43
CA LYS A 99 6.25 4.44 4.47
C LYS A 99 6.89 4.59 3.10
N ILE A 100 7.19 3.47 2.48
CA ILE A 100 7.67 3.38 1.10
C ILE A 100 6.59 2.68 0.30
N ASP A 101 6.17 3.34 -0.78
CA ASP A 101 5.19 2.83 -1.70
C ASP A 101 5.77 2.88 -3.11
N ILE A 102 5.76 1.74 -3.79
CA ILE A 102 6.42 1.52 -5.07
C ILE A 102 5.47 0.91 -6.08
N GLY A 103 5.13 1.74 -7.07
CA GLY A 103 4.51 1.29 -8.31
C GLY A 103 5.53 1.24 -9.45
N ILE A 104 5.63 0.09 -10.11
CA ILE A 104 6.46 -0.08 -11.30
C ILE A 104 5.63 -0.42 -12.53
N VAL A 105 6.14 -0.09 -13.72
CA VAL A 105 5.62 -0.57 -14.99
C VAL A 105 6.71 -1.37 -15.69
N THR A 106 6.45 -2.63 -15.96
CA THR A 106 7.36 -3.49 -16.71
C THR A 106 7.48 -3.06 -18.16
N ARG A 107 8.50 -3.54 -18.88
CA ARG A 107 8.67 -3.29 -20.32
C ARG A 107 7.45 -3.73 -21.16
N GLU A 108 6.74 -4.75 -20.69
CA GLU A 108 5.52 -5.25 -21.34
C GLU A 108 4.27 -4.40 -21.01
N GLY A 109 4.41 -3.38 -20.14
CA GLY A 109 3.34 -2.45 -19.73
C GLY A 109 2.39 -3.01 -18.66
N TRP A 110 2.85 -3.92 -17.81
CA TRP A 110 2.12 -4.38 -16.61
C TRP A 110 2.59 -3.67 -15.35
N VAL A 111 1.67 -3.35 -14.49
CA VAL A 111 1.93 -2.65 -13.23
C VAL A 111 2.11 -3.66 -12.10
N GLY A 112 3.13 -3.46 -11.26
CA GLY A 112 3.26 -4.06 -9.94
C GLY A 112 3.25 -2.96 -8.91
N ASP A 113 2.47 -3.12 -7.83
CA ASP A 113 2.21 -2.11 -6.83
C ASP A 113 2.28 -2.70 -5.43
N ASN A 114 3.00 -2.05 -4.52
CA ASN A 114 3.11 -2.49 -3.13
C ASN A 114 3.73 -1.45 -2.21
N ALA A 115 3.34 -1.50 -0.93
CA ALA A 115 3.87 -0.60 0.08
C ALA A 115 4.21 -1.31 1.39
N MET A 116 5.13 -0.71 2.15
CA MET A 116 5.44 -1.11 3.52
C MET A 116 5.88 0.07 4.38
N THR A 117 5.64 -0.04 5.67
CA THR A 117 6.19 0.86 6.69
C THR A 117 7.39 0.21 7.36
N VAL A 118 8.50 0.92 7.44
CA VAL A 118 9.70 0.47 8.15
C VAL A 118 10.17 1.53 9.15
N PRO A 119 10.71 1.13 10.31
CA PRO A 119 11.36 2.09 11.21
C PRO A 119 12.75 2.44 10.70
N ALA A 120 13.16 3.70 10.85
CA ALA A 120 14.48 4.15 10.42
C ALA A 120 15.62 3.71 11.37
N GLY A 121 15.35 3.68 12.66
CA GLY A 121 16.28 3.28 13.70
C GLY A 121 15.54 2.52 14.79
N THR A 122 15.53 3.06 16.01
CA THR A 122 14.86 2.44 17.16
C THR A 122 13.42 2.95 17.28
N PRO A 123 12.40 2.18 16.86
CA PRO A 123 11.01 2.62 16.93
C PRO A 123 10.49 2.66 18.36
N SER A 124 9.53 3.55 18.62
CA SER A 124 8.77 3.53 19.87
C SER A 124 7.87 2.28 19.94
N LYS A 125 7.43 1.93 21.15
CA LYS A 125 6.48 0.82 21.36
C LYS A 125 5.16 1.07 20.63
N ASP A 126 4.67 2.33 20.63
CA ASP A 126 3.44 2.71 19.96
C ASP A 126 3.59 2.61 18.43
N ALA A 127 4.75 2.98 17.89
CA ALA A 127 5.07 2.82 16.48
C ALA A 127 5.08 1.34 16.05
N LEU A 128 5.71 0.46 16.83
CA LEU A 128 5.70 -0.99 16.58
C LEU A 128 4.29 -1.57 16.66
N ARG A 129 3.49 -1.14 17.64
CA ARG A 129 2.11 -1.58 17.81
C ARG A 129 1.23 -1.15 16.63
N LEU A 130 1.41 0.08 16.13
CA LEU A 130 0.71 0.59 14.96
C LEU A 130 1.09 -0.20 13.70
N MET A 131 2.38 -0.41 13.44
CA MET A 131 2.85 -1.22 12.32
C MET A 131 2.27 -2.64 12.37
N PHE A 132 2.32 -3.28 13.53
CA PHE A 132 1.75 -4.62 13.74
C PHE A 132 0.26 -4.65 13.42
N ALA A 133 -0.52 -3.70 13.97
CA ALA A 133 -1.96 -3.64 13.74
C ALA A 133 -2.30 -3.41 12.26
N THR A 134 -1.46 -2.65 11.54
CA THR A 134 -1.65 -2.40 10.11
C THR A 134 -1.37 -3.65 9.28
N GLU A 135 -0.30 -4.41 9.58
CA GLU A 135 -0.05 -5.71 8.94
C GLU A 135 -1.15 -6.73 9.27
N GLU A 136 -1.62 -6.79 10.53
CA GLU A 136 -2.77 -7.65 10.91
C GLU A 136 -4.05 -7.26 10.14
N SER A 137 -4.27 -5.97 9.88
CA SER A 137 -5.42 -5.50 9.10
C SER A 137 -5.31 -5.92 7.64
N LEU A 138 -4.11 -5.92 7.07
CA LEU A 138 -3.85 -6.46 5.73
C LEU A 138 -4.11 -7.96 5.69
N GLU A 139 -3.60 -8.74 6.64
CA GLU A 139 -3.85 -10.18 6.74
C GLU A 139 -5.33 -10.50 6.91
N ALA A 140 -6.07 -9.71 7.71
CA ALA A 140 -7.51 -9.84 7.85
C ALA A 140 -8.22 -9.66 6.50
N ALA A 141 -7.83 -8.66 5.70
CA ALA A 141 -8.36 -8.46 4.35
C ALA A 141 -8.02 -9.62 3.42
N LEU A 142 -6.77 -10.08 3.43
CA LEU A 142 -6.31 -11.22 2.62
C LEU A 142 -7.10 -12.49 2.91
N SER A 143 -7.46 -12.75 4.17
CA SER A 143 -8.29 -13.90 4.56
C SER A 143 -9.70 -13.87 3.99
N HIS A 144 -10.16 -12.72 3.46
CA HIS A 144 -11.44 -12.56 2.77
C HIS A 144 -11.30 -12.44 1.24
N ALA A 145 -10.08 -12.44 0.70
CA ALA A 145 -9.79 -12.19 -0.72
C ALA A 145 -9.91 -13.45 -1.59
N TYR A 146 -10.99 -14.21 -1.47
CA TYR A 146 -11.23 -15.45 -2.27
C TYR A 146 -12.51 -15.39 -3.10
N ALA A 147 -12.55 -16.19 -4.15
CA ALA A 147 -13.70 -16.25 -5.06
C ALA A 147 -15.00 -16.57 -4.34
N GLY A 148 -16.04 -15.84 -4.67
CA GLY A 148 -17.35 -16.00 -4.05
C GLY A 148 -17.65 -15.06 -2.90
N ASN A 149 -16.65 -14.56 -2.21
CA ASN A 149 -16.78 -13.53 -1.18
C ASN A 149 -17.20 -12.18 -1.78
N ARG A 150 -17.58 -11.26 -0.92
CA ARG A 150 -17.90 -9.88 -1.31
C ARG A 150 -16.75 -8.94 -0.99
N LEU A 151 -16.53 -7.95 -1.85
CA LEU A 151 -15.59 -6.88 -1.55
C LEU A 151 -15.92 -6.18 -0.23
N ALA A 152 -17.20 -6.07 0.10
CA ALA A 152 -17.68 -5.54 1.38
C ALA A 152 -17.09 -6.26 2.60
N ASP A 153 -16.98 -7.59 2.55
CA ASP A 153 -16.48 -8.40 3.68
C ASP A 153 -14.96 -8.22 3.84
N LEU A 154 -14.23 -8.15 2.72
CA LEU A 154 -12.81 -7.83 2.70
C LEU A 154 -12.54 -6.44 3.30
N CYS A 155 -13.23 -5.42 2.81
CA CYS A 155 -13.03 -4.03 3.25
C CYS A 155 -13.42 -3.82 4.73
N ALA A 156 -14.54 -4.42 5.17
CA ALA A 156 -14.98 -4.32 6.56
C ALA A 156 -13.98 -4.95 7.54
N SER A 157 -13.31 -6.04 7.15
CA SER A 157 -12.34 -6.74 8.01
C SER A 157 -11.12 -5.89 8.34
N VAL A 158 -10.74 -4.94 7.48
CA VAL A 158 -9.64 -3.98 7.75
C VAL A 158 -10.01 -3.08 8.93
N GLU A 159 -11.17 -2.39 8.86
CA GLU A 159 -11.63 -1.48 9.90
C GLU A 159 -11.89 -2.22 11.22
N GLU A 160 -12.50 -3.41 11.17
CA GLU A 160 -12.74 -4.25 12.35
C GLU A 160 -11.42 -4.67 13.01
N CYS A 161 -10.40 -5.02 12.21
CA CYS A 161 -9.09 -5.38 12.74
C CYS A 161 -8.40 -4.19 13.40
N ALA A 162 -8.31 -3.05 12.72
CA ALA A 162 -7.72 -1.81 13.25
C ALA A 162 -8.41 -1.38 14.55
N GLY A 163 -9.75 -1.44 14.59
CA GLY A 163 -10.57 -1.10 15.75
C GLY A 163 -10.27 -1.94 16.99
N ARG A 164 -9.92 -3.23 16.84
CA ARG A 164 -9.49 -4.09 17.99
C ARG A 164 -8.22 -3.58 18.66
N TYR A 165 -7.37 -2.86 17.94
CA TYR A 165 -6.16 -2.23 18.47
C TYR A 165 -6.40 -0.80 18.97
N GLY A 166 -7.62 -0.25 18.78
CA GLY A 166 -7.96 1.13 19.14
C GLY A 166 -7.49 2.16 18.11
N TYR A 167 -7.25 1.74 16.88
CA TYR A 167 -6.82 2.58 15.77
C TYR A 167 -7.96 2.85 14.78
N THR A 168 -7.76 3.85 13.92
CA THR A 168 -8.73 4.27 12.90
C THR A 168 -8.21 4.02 11.50
N VAL A 169 -9.12 3.83 10.54
CA VAL A 169 -8.79 3.68 9.12
C VAL A 169 -8.97 4.98 8.38
N VAL A 170 -8.09 5.25 7.41
CA VAL A 170 -8.27 6.35 6.47
C VAL A 170 -9.40 6.00 5.50
N ARG A 171 -10.30 6.96 5.24
CA ARG A 171 -11.51 6.74 4.43
C ARG A 171 -11.43 7.32 3.03
N GLU A 172 -10.64 8.37 2.83
CA GLU A 172 -10.55 9.12 1.57
C GLU A 172 -9.56 8.49 0.59
N MET A 173 -8.59 7.72 1.09
CA MET A 173 -7.64 6.95 0.29
C MET A 173 -8.04 5.48 0.32
N VAL A 174 -7.97 4.83 -0.85
CA VAL A 174 -8.52 3.49 -1.03
C VAL A 174 -7.64 2.67 -1.95
N GLY A 175 -7.59 1.38 -1.74
CA GLY A 175 -7.02 0.44 -2.66
C GLY A 175 -7.83 0.33 -3.97
N HIS A 176 -7.33 -0.44 -4.92
CA HIS A 176 -7.86 -0.44 -6.28
C HIS A 176 -7.59 -1.74 -7.04
N GLY A 177 -8.25 -1.91 -8.15
CA GLY A 177 -7.81 -2.87 -9.15
C GLY A 177 -6.49 -2.40 -9.79
N VAL A 178 -5.65 -3.31 -10.21
CA VAL A 178 -4.37 -3.00 -10.88
C VAL A 178 -4.11 -3.93 -12.06
N GLY A 179 -3.37 -3.44 -13.05
CA GLY A 179 -3.07 -4.26 -14.22
C GLY A 179 -2.29 -3.55 -15.31
N ARG A 180 -2.97 -3.11 -16.37
CA ARG A 180 -2.37 -2.26 -17.42
C ARG A 180 -2.33 -0.80 -17.01
N GLU A 181 -3.21 -0.40 -16.12
CA GLU A 181 -3.23 0.93 -15.53
C GLU A 181 -2.92 0.79 -14.03
N LEU A 182 -2.33 1.81 -13.43
CA LEU A 182 -2.04 1.86 -12.00
C LEU A 182 -3.33 1.69 -11.19
N HIS A 183 -4.37 2.45 -11.55
CA HIS A 183 -5.67 2.37 -10.90
C HIS A 183 -6.72 1.85 -11.88
N GLU A 184 -7.22 0.65 -11.61
CA GLU A 184 -8.36 0.02 -12.28
C GLU A 184 -9.52 -0.18 -11.30
N GLU A 185 -10.71 -0.52 -11.80
CA GLU A 185 -11.82 -0.97 -10.95
C GLU A 185 -11.59 -2.38 -10.39
N PRO A 186 -12.10 -2.68 -9.19
CA PRO A 186 -12.91 -1.82 -8.31
C PRO A 186 -12.04 -0.97 -7.38
N GLN A 187 -12.63 0.06 -6.75
CA GLN A 187 -12.06 0.65 -5.55
C GLN A 187 -12.13 -0.34 -4.40
N VAL A 188 -11.12 -0.35 -3.53
CA VAL A 188 -10.97 -1.25 -2.38
C VAL A 188 -10.81 -0.42 -1.09
N PRO A 189 -11.89 0.15 -0.54
CA PRO A 189 -11.82 0.94 0.69
C PRO A 189 -11.32 0.13 1.89
N ASN A 190 -10.77 0.82 2.88
CA ASN A 190 -10.33 0.23 4.15
C ASN A 190 -11.48 0.07 5.18
N TYR A 191 -12.70 0.29 4.78
CA TYR A 191 -13.93 0.20 5.57
C TYR A 191 -15.12 -0.14 4.67
N TRP A 192 -16.27 -0.47 5.25
CA TRP A 192 -17.48 -0.68 4.46
C TRP A 192 -18.75 -0.33 5.18
N GLU A 193 -19.50 0.62 4.63
CA GLU A 193 -20.85 0.99 5.11
C GLU A 193 -21.92 0.36 4.21
N ARG A 194 -22.48 -0.76 4.63
CA ARG A 194 -23.50 -1.49 3.84
C ARG A 194 -24.73 -0.63 3.50
N SER A 195 -25.10 0.32 4.37
CA SER A 195 -26.23 1.23 4.18
C SER A 195 -26.09 2.15 2.97
N THR A 196 -24.86 2.59 2.68
CA THR A 196 -24.54 3.54 1.60
C THR A 196 -23.87 2.88 0.40
N MET A 197 -23.04 1.87 0.63
CA MET A 197 -22.20 1.22 -0.38
C MET A 197 -22.78 -0.12 -0.88
N GLY A 198 -23.87 -0.61 -0.25
CA GLY A 198 -24.47 -1.90 -0.58
C GLY A 198 -23.57 -3.07 -0.21
N SER A 199 -23.61 -4.16 -0.99
CA SER A 199 -22.79 -5.37 -0.73
C SER A 199 -21.50 -5.45 -1.58
N GLY A 200 -21.23 -4.46 -2.41
CA GLY A 200 -20.09 -4.43 -3.31
C GLY A 200 -20.07 -5.55 -4.36
N PRO A 201 -19.10 -5.56 -5.25
CA PRO A 201 -18.93 -6.63 -6.22
C PRO A 201 -18.59 -7.95 -5.52
N LYS A 202 -18.97 -9.07 -6.17
CA LYS A 202 -18.53 -10.39 -5.79
C LYS A 202 -17.12 -10.61 -6.32
N LEU A 203 -16.21 -11.08 -5.48
CA LEU A 203 -14.86 -11.43 -5.88
C LEU A 203 -14.89 -12.66 -6.80
N ALA A 204 -14.13 -12.62 -7.86
CA ALA A 204 -14.07 -13.68 -8.85
C ALA A 204 -12.65 -13.93 -9.35
N PRO A 205 -12.33 -15.15 -9.78
CA PRO A 205 -11.00 -15.50 -10.25
C PRO A 205 -10.52 -14.57 -11.36
N GLY A 206 -9.25 -14.17 -11.30
CA GLY A 206 -8.63 -13.25 -12.23
C GLY A 206 -8.78 -11.77 -11.90
N MET A 207 -9.52 -11.39 -10.86
CA MET A 207 -9.45 -10.03 -10.31
C MET A 207 -8.09 -9.82 -9.65
N VAL A 208 -7.44 -8.70 -9.98
CA VAL A 208 -6.18 -8.30 -9.35
C VAL A 208 -6.42 -7.02 -8.57
N LEU A 209 -6.10 -7.03 -7.28
CA LEU A 209 -6.43 -5.97 -6.34
C LEU A 209 -5.17 -5.53 -5.58
N ALA A 210 -4.95 -4.23 -5.48
CA ALA A 210 -4.11 -3.59 -4.48
C ALA A 210 -4.96 -3.46 -3.20
N ILE A 211 -4.54 -4.15 -2.14
CA ILE A 211 -5.17 -4.10 -0.81
C ILE A 211 -4.18 -3.41 0.10
N GLU A 212 -4.54 -2.21 0.55
CA GLU A 212 -3.61 -1.24 1.13
C GLU A 212 -4.17 -0.55 2.38
N PRO A 213 -4.23 -1.22 3.52
CA PRO A 213 -4.61 -0.59 4.78
C PRO A 213 -3.73 0.60 5.12
N MET A 214 -4.37 1.76 5.30
CA MET A 214 -3.80 2.99 5.86
C MET A 214 -4.44 3.22 7.23
N ILE A 215 -3.66 3.05 8.29
CA ILE A 215 -4.13 3.04 9.68
C ILE A 215 -3.50 4.20 10.45
N ASN A 216 -4.34 4.99 11.11
CA ASN A 216 -3.91 6.12 11.95
C ASN A 216 -3.99 5.76 13.43
N SER A 217 -3.00 6.20 14.21
CA SER A 217 -3.03 6.04 15.67
C SER A 217 -3.99 7.02 16.36
N GLY A 218 -4.48 8.04 15.65
CA GLY A 218 -5.41 9.04 16.10
C GLY A 218 -6.71 9.04 15.30
N VAL A 219 -7.13 10.24 14.85
CA VAL A 219 -8.39 10.43 14.12
C VAL A 219 -8.32 9.91 12.68
N PRO A 220 -9.45 9.51 12.07
CA PRO A 220 -9.47 9.02 10.69
C PRO A 220 -9.29 10.12 9.64
N GLU A 221 -9.57 11.38 9.97
CA GLU A 221 -9.54 12.49 9.04
C GLU A 221 -8.11 12.84 8.60
N ILE A 222 -7.99 13.26 7.35
CA ILE A 222 -6.73 13.62 6.71
C ILE A 222 -6.75 15.06 6.17
N GLU A 223 -5.56 15.56 5.84
CA GLU A 223 -5.34 16.82 5.12
C GLU A 223 -4.34 16.60 4.00
N ILE A 224 -4.51 17.32 2.88
CA ILE A 224 -3.52 17.35 1.80
C ILE A 224 -2.68 18.61 1.97
N LEU A 225 -1.36 18.48 1.97
CA LEU A 225 -0.44 19.59 2.13
C LEU A 225 -0.42 20.51 0.90
N SER A 226 0.27 21.65 1.04
CA SER A 226 0.37 22.68 0.00
C SER A 226 1.06 22.20 -1.29
N ASP A 227 1.82 21.13 -1.24
CA ASP A 227 2.41 20.46 -2.41
C ASP A 227 1.38 19.72 -3.29
N GLN A 228 0.12 19.66 -2.86
CA GLN A 228 -1.03 19.03 -3.51
C GLN A 228 -0.96 17.51 -3.59
N TRP A 229 -0.01 16.88 -2.88
CA TRP A 229 0.21 15.45 -2.89
C TRP A 229 0.26 14.83 -1.50
N THR A 230 1.17 15.30 -0.65
CA THR A 230 1.40 14.70 0.66
C THR A 230 0.14 14.73 1.50
N VAL A 231 -0.34 13.55 1.85
CA VAL A 231 -1.51 13.36 2.71
C VAL A 231 -1.04 13.13 4.13
N VAL A 232 -1.57 13.90 5.08
CA VAL A 232 -1.21 13.80 6.50
C VAL A 232 -2.45 13.57 7.37
N THR A 233 -2.26 12.94 8.53
CA THR A 233 -3.31 12.86 9.55
C THR A 233 -3.66 14.24 10.06
N LYS A 234 -4.95 14.52 10.26
CA LYS A 234 -5.41 15.87 10.68
C LYS A 234 -4.90 16.26 12.06
N ASP A 235 -4.75 15.31 12.96
CA ASP A 235 -4.23 15.51 14.32
C ASP A 235 -2.72 15.33 14.44
N ARG A 236 -2.01 15.04 13.32
CA ARG A 236 -0.57 14.78 13.27
C ARG A 236 -0.14 13.54 14.07
N ALA A 237 -1.07 12.64 14.36
CA ALA A 237 -0.75 11.35 14.95
C ALA A 237 -0.06 10.43 13.90
N LEU A 238 0.66 9.41 14.37
CA LEU A 238 1.36 8.47 13.50
C LEU A 238 0.38 7.72 12.58
N SER A 239 0.82 7.46 11.36
CA SER A 239 0.16 6.60 10.39
C SER A 239 1.10 5.50 9.90
N ALA A 240 0.53 4.33 9.57
CA ALA A 240 1.24 3.25 8.91
C ALA A 240 0.44 2.77 7.68
N HIS A 241 1.17 2.33 6.67
CA HIS A 241 0.65 1.83 5.41
C HIS A 241 1.37 0.55 5.02
N PHE A 242 0.61 -0.49 4.73
CA PHE A 242 1.10 -1.75 4.16
C PHE A 242 0.19 -2.17 3.02
N GLU A 243 0.77 -2.77 2.00
CA GLU A 243 0.04 -3.13 0.81
C GLU A 243 0.55 -4.44 0.22
N HIS A 244 -0.38 -5.20 -0.35
CA HIS A 244 -0.11 -6.27 -1.31
C HIS A 244 -0.98 -6.15 -2.56
N THR A 245 -0.37 -6.35 -3.73
CA THR A 245 -1.12 -6.75 -4.93
C THR A 245 -1.40 -8.24 -4.86
N VAL A 246 -2.69 -8.62 -5.00
CA VAL A 246 -3.12 -10.01 -4.97
C VAL A 246 -4.00 -10.34 -6.17
N ILE A 247 -3.99 -11.60 -6.59
CA ILE A 247 -4.96 -12.13 -7.55
C ILE A 247 -5.94 -13.07 -6.86
N ILE A 248 -7.23 -12.84 -7.11
CA ILE A 248 -8.29 -13.74 -6.67
C ILE A 248 -8.24 -15.03 -7.49
N THR A 249 -8.23 -16.16 -6.81
CA THR A 249 -8.23 -17.51 -7.42
C THR A 249 -9.50 -18.28 -7.02
N ASP A 250 -9.67 -19.50 -7.53
CA ASP A 250 -10.73 -20.42 -7.07
C ASP A 250 -10.47 -20.97 -5.66
N GLY A 251 -9.25 -20.80 -5.13
CA GLY A 251 -8.83 -21.19 -3.79
C GLY A 251 -8.39 -19.97 -2.97
N GLU A 252 -7.28 -20.11 -2.25
CA GLU A 252 -6.65 -19.01 -1.53
C GLU A 252 -6.13 -17.95 -2.52
N PRO A 253 -6.17 -16.66 -2.14
CA PRO A 253 -5.61 -15.60 -2.99
C PRO A 253 -4.10 -15.80 -3.16
N GLU A 254 -3.60 -15.47 -4.35
CA GLU A 254 -2.17 -15.46 -4.61
C GLU A 254 -1.61 -14.05 -4.40
N ILE A 255 -0.66 -13.91 -3.49
CA ILE A 255 0.05 -12.66 -3.25
C ILE A 255 1.10 -12.49 -4.34
N LEU A 256 0.93 -11.48 -5.22
CA LEU A 256 1.85 -11.19 -6.31
C LEU A 256 3.07 -10.38 -5.87
N THR A 257 3.01 -9.75 -4.71
CA THR A 257 4.08 -8.94 -4.11
C THR A 257 4.56 -9.55 -2.79
N PRO A 258 5.12 -10.77 -2.79
CA PRO A 258 5.41 -11.49 -1.55
C PRO A 258 6.54 -10.82 -0.76
N ARG A 259 6.35 -10.72 0.56
CA ARG A 259 7.38 -10.32 1.53
C ARG A 259 7.20 -11.05 2.85
N ASN A 260 8.26 -11.09 3.65
CA ASN A 260 8.14 -11.55 5.03
C ASN A 260 7.48 -10.47 5.87
N ARG A 261 6.75 -10.89 6.88
CA ARG A 261 6.17 -10.00 7.87
C ARG A 261 7.28 -9.26 8.64
N LEU A 262 7.10 -7.96 8.86
CA LEU A 262 8.12 -7.11 9.49
C LEU A 262 8.03 -7.11 11.02
N VAL A 263 6.82 -7.15 11.58
CA VAL A 263 6.62 -7.08 13.04
C VAL A 263 6.10 -8.42 13.55
N ALA A 264 6.90 -9.07 14.37
CA ALA A 264 6.48 -10.31 15.04
C ALA A 264 5.51 -10.00 16.20
N ARG A 265 4.50 -10.86 16.41
CA ARG A 265 3.53 -10.74 17.48
C ARG A 265 4.20 -10.60 18.87
N ASN A 266 5.25 -11.38 19.11
CA ASN A 266 5.99 -11.34 20.38
C ASN A 266 6.67 -10.01 20.67
N SER A 267 6.95 -9.21 19.65
CA SER A 267 7.54 -7.86 19.80
C SER A 267 6.56 -6.83 20.34
N VAL A 268 5.26 -7.14 20.34
CA VAL A 268 4.18 -6.24 20.76
C VAL A 268 3.55 -6.70 22.09
N GLU A 269 3.51 -8.00 22.36
CA GLU A 269 2.90 -8.58 23.57
C GLU A 269 3.76 -8.43 24.85
N THR A 270 5.07 -8.20 24.72
CA THR A 270 5.98 -7.95 25.87
C THR A 270 5.83 -6.56 26.49
N VAL A 271 4.74 -5.86 26.17
CA VAL A 271 4.50 -4.44 26.50
C VAL A 271 3.18 -4.27 27.26
N GLY A 272 2.87 -5.23 28.17
CA GLY A 272 1.79 -5.15 29.16
C GLY A 272 2.29 -4.65 30.49
#